data_9b472fc15ebd7142c85b80dc74bca610
#
_entry.id   9b472fc15ebd7142c85b80dc74bca610
#
_cell.length_a   1.000
_cell.length_b   1.000
_cell.length_c   1.000
_cell.angle_alpha   90.00
_cell.angle_beta   90.00
_cell.angle_gamma   90.00
#
_symmetry.space_group_name_H-M   'P 1'
#
loop_
_entity.id
_entity.type
_entity.pdbx_description
1 polymer ?
#
loop_
_entity_poly.entity_id
_entity_poly.type
_entity_poly.pdbx_seq_one_letter_code
_entity_poly.pdbx_strand_id
1 'polypeptide(L)'
;MKKIILLFITVGLISCNGNAQKETKKQSKPYKVTKTEAEWKSQLSALEYHVLRAEGTERAFTSPLNENYKKGVYVCKACNTPLFKSENKFDSGTGWPSFDEEIKGNVAFSGGSEYYGIEEHCATCGGHLGHVFNDGPKNTTGKRHCINGVALKFIAKND
;
A
#
# COMPACT_ATOMS: atom_id res chain seq x y z
N MET A 1 -55.86 -41.23 45.86
CA MET A 1 -54.40 -41.02 46.04
C MET A 1 -53.80 -40.77 44.66
N LYS A 2 -53.61 -39.47 44.31
CA LYS A 2 -53.11 -39.07 43.02
C LYS A 2 -51.57 -38.93 43.13
N LYS A 3 -50.81 -39.74 42.38
CA LYS A 3 -49.37 -39.65 42.32
C LYS A 3 -48.95 -38.56 41.26
N ILE A 4 -48.35 -37.49 41.74
CA ILE A 4 -47.76 -36.43 40.88
C ILE A 4 -46.38 -36.89 40.51
N ILE A 5 -46.17 -37.12 39.20
CA ILE A 5 -44.85 -37.42 38.63
C ILE A 5 -44.21 -36.06 38.25
N LEU A 6 -43.15 -35.71 38.96
CA LEU A 6 -42.36 -34.51 38.67
C LEU A 6 -41.32 -34.84 37.60
N LEU A 7 -41.49 -34.26 36.39
CA LEU A 7 -40.58 -34.43 35.26
C LEU A 7 -39.47 -33.35 35.36
N PHE A 8 -38.27 -33.77 35.71
CA PHE A 8 -37.08 -32.89 35.67
C PHE A 8 -36.59 -32.76 34.24
N ILE A 9 -36.76 -31.58 33.64
CA ILE A 9 -36.18 -31.23 32.37
C ILE A 9 -34.75 -30.67 32.64
N THR A 10 -33.73 -31.46 32.36
CA THR A 10 -32.33 -31.01 32.38
C THR A 10 -32.01 -30.25 31.08
N VAL A 11 -31.91 -28.93 31.17
CA VAL A 11 -31.45 -28.08 30.07
C VAL A 11 -29.92 -28.23 29.96
N GLY A 12 -29.47 -28.99 28.97
CA GLY A 12 -28.06 -29.10 28.63
C GLY A 12 -27.56 -27.80 27.98
N LEU A 13 -26.69 -27.08 28.69
CA LEU A 13 -25.96 -25.95 28.11
C LEU A 13 -24.94 -26.48 27.13
N ILE A 14 -25.22 -26.38 25.81
CA ILE A 14 -24.27 -26.63 24.75
C ILE A 14 -23.36 -25.40 24.70
N SER A 15 -22.19 -25.49 25.32
CA SER A 15 -21.12 -24.52 25.19
C SER A 15 -20.51 -24.63 23.76
N CYS A 16 -20.90 -23.72 22.87
CA CYS A 16 -20.22 -23.57 21.58
C CYS A 16 -18.82 -23.02 21.84
N ASN A 17 -17.81 -23.88 21.87
CA ASN A 17 -16.42 -23.49 21.72
C ASN A 17 -16.22 -22.95 20.30
N GLY A 18 -16.36 -21.65 20.11
CA GLY A 18 -15.95 -20.96 18.89
C GLY A 18 -14.44 -21.02 18.78
N ASN A 19 -13.90 -21.98 18.02
CA ASN A 19 -12.55 -21.92 17.54
C ASN A 19 -12.45 -20.69 16.61
N ALA A 20 -11.98 -19.57 17.16
CA ALA A 20 -11.50 -18.47 16.34
C ALA A 20 -10.33 -19.01 15.50
N GLN A 21 -10.59 -19.28 14.23
CA GLN A 21 -9.56 -19.59 13.26
C GLN A 21 -8.60 -18.40 13.24
N LYS A 22 -7.44 -18.60 13.84
CA LYS A 22 -6.29 -17.72 13.70
C LYS A 22 -5.90 -17.80 12.22
N GLU A 23 -6.35 -16.82 11.41
CA GLU A 23 -5.82 -16.68 10.06
C GLU A 23 -4.30 -16.58 10.18
N THR A 24 -3.61 -17.62 9.74
CA THR A 24 -2.17 -17.61 9.59
C THR A 24 -1.86 -16.63 8.47
N LYS A 25 -1.60 -15.37 8.83
CA LYS A 25 -0.98 -14.40 7.92
C LYS A 25 0.26 -15.10 7.38
N LYS A 26 0.25 -15.38 6.07
CA LYS A 26 1.37 -15.94 5.33
C LYS A 26 2.57 -15.05 5.65
N GLN A 27 3.55 -15.57 6.37
CA GLN A 27 4.68 -14.82 6.87
C GLN A 27 5.52 -14.40 5.65
N SER A 28 5.27 -13.19 5.16
CA SER A 28 6.08 -12.56 4.12
C SER A 28 7.50 -12.39 4.68
N LYS A 29 8.52 -12.62 3.84
CA LYS A 29 9.91 -12.36 4.24
C LYS A 29 9.99 -10.93 4.80
N PRO A 30 10.72 -10.74 5.92
CA PRO A 30 10.84 -9.39 6.50
C PRO A 30 11.47 -8.45 5.47
N TYR A 31 10.98 -7.21 5.41
CA TYR A 31 11.56 -6.17 4.56
C TYR A 31 13.02 -5.92 4.95
N LYS A 32 13.86 -5.54 3.97
CA LYS A 32 15.28 -5.24 4.20
C LYS A 32 15.49 -4.06 5.16
N VAL A 33 14.56 -3.09 5.11
CA VAL A 33 14.53 -1.93 6.02
C VAL A 33 13.30 -2.06 6.90
N THR A 34 13.53 -2.33 8.18
CA THR A 34 12.49 -2.39 9.22
C THR A 34 12.84 -1.41 10.34
N LYS A 35 11.84 -0.73 10.85
CA LYS A 35 11.94 0.21 11.97
C LYS A 35 10.71 0.05 12.87
N THR A 36 10.83 0.46 14.11
CA THR A 36 9.69 0.58 15.01
C THR A 36 8.76 1.72 14.58
N GLU A 37 7.52 1.68 15.03
CA GLU A 37 6.56 2.76 14.78
C GLU A 37 7.07 4.13 15.26
N ALA A 38 7.75 4.17 16.39
CA ALA A 38 8.32 5.40 16.93
C ALA A 38 9.42 5.97 16.01
N GLU A 39 10.31 5.12 15.49
CA GLU A 39 11.35 5.53 14.53
C GLU A 39 10.76 6.02 13.21
N TRP A 40 9.71 5.37 12.68
CA TRP A 40 9.02 5.86 11.48
C TRP A 40 8.38 7.23 11.73
N LYS A 41 7.69 7.41 12.87
CA LYS A 41 7.07 8.69 13.23
C LYS A 41 8.08 9.81 13.46
N SER A 42 9.29 9.50 13.94
CA SER A 42 10.36 10.50 14.10
C SER A 42 11.00 10.92 12.78
N GLN A 43 10.99 10.03 11.78
CA GLN A 43 11.63 10.27 10.46
C GLN A 43 10.67 10.93 9.46
N LEU A 44 9.39 10.63 9.54
CA LEU A 44 8.36 11.02 8.57
C LEU A 44 7.48 12.14 9.14
N SER A 45 7.07 13.08 8.30
CA SER A 45 6.00 14.01 8.67
C SER A 45 4.68 13.25 8.90
N ALA A 46 3.70 13.90 9.50
CA ALA A 46 2.39 13.28 9.76
C ALA A 46 1.72 12.75 8.48
N LEU A 47 1.79 13.50 7.37
CA LEU A 47 1.22 13.08 6.09
C LEU A 47 2.03 11.95 5.44
N GLU A 48 3.35 12.02 5.46
CA GLU A 48 4.22 10.95 4.96
C GLU A 48 3.99 9.65 5.74
N TYR A 49 3.87 9.73 7.06
CA TYR A 49 3.55 8.58 7.90
C TYR A 49 2.15 8.02 7.58
N HIS A 50 1.14 8.90 7.47
CA HIS A 50 -0.23 8.51 7.13
C HIS A 50 -0.28 7.73 5.81
N VAL A 51 0.41 8.18 4.79
CA VAL A 51 0.45 7.50 3.49
C VAL A 51 1.31 6.25 3.55
N LEU A 52 2.58 6.37 3.94
CA LEU A 52 3.56 5.28 3.83
C LEU A 52 3.34 4.13 4.83
N ARG A 53 2.71 4.39 5.99
CA ARG A 53 2.60 3.41 7.09
C ARG A 53 1.18 3.08 7.51
N ALA A 54 0.21 3.94 7.16
CA ALA A 54 -1.20 3.72 7.46
C ALA A 54 -2.07 3.63 6.19
N GLU A 55 -1.44 3.36 5.02
CA GLU A 55 -2.11 3.14 3.73
C GLU A 55 -3.06 4.28 3.33
N GLY A 56 -2.74 5.51 3.76
CA GLY A 56 -3.52 6.69 3.42
C GLY A 56 -3.28 7.16 1.99
N THR A 57 -4.09 8.13 1.57
CA THR A 57 -3.96 8.80 0.27
C THR A 57 -3.86 10.30 0.47
N GLU A 58 -2.91 10.96 -0.18
CA GLU A 58 -2.85 12.41 -0.22
C GLU A 58 -3.97 12.99 -1.10
N ARG A 59 -4.34 14.25 -0.89
CA ARG A 59 -5.32 14.92 -1.75
C ARG A 59 -4.75 15.08 -3.16
N ALA A 60 -5.57 14.80 -4.18
CA ALA A 60 -5.22 15.02 -5.58
C ALA A 60 -4.77 16.47 -5.85
N PHE A 61 -3.82 16.66 -6.77
CA PHE A 61 -3.28 17.95 -7.20
C PHE A 61 -2.52 18.73 -6.12
N THR A 62 -2.10 18.09 -5.02
CA THR A 62 -1.36 18.78 -3.95
C THR A 62 0.14 18.54 -4.00
N SER A 63 0.58 17.45 -4.61
CA SER A 63 2.01 17.16 -4.71
C SER A 63 2.68 17.96 -5.83
N PRO A 64 3.80 18.66 -5.56
CA PRO A 64 4.60 19.30 -6.60
C PRO A 64 5.24 18.29 -7.57
N LEU A 65 5.30 17.00 -7.19
CA LEU A 65 5.82 15.95 -8.06
C LEU A 65 4.84 15.54 -9.16
N ASN A 66 3.56 15.95 -9.08
CA ASN A 66 2.60 15.74 -10.15
C ASN A 66 3.06 16.41 -11.46
N GLU A 67 3.52 17.66 -11.38
CA GLU A 67 3.99 18.46 -12.51
C GLU A 67 5.52 18.43 -12.71
N ASN A 68 6.24 17.51 -12.05
CA ASN A 68 7.69 17.41 -12.19
C ASN A 68 8.06 16.47 -13.34
N TYR A 69 8.56 17.01 -14.44
CA TYR A 69 9.04 16.27 -15.63
C TYR A 69 10.57 16.40 -15.85
N LYS A 70 11.32 16.84 -14.84
CA LYS A 70 12.78 16.90 -14.89
C LYS A 70 13.38 15.50 -15.02
N LYS A 71 14.53 15.38 -15.68
CA LYS A 71 15.27 14.11 -15.77
C LYS A 71 15.81 13.69 -14.41
N GLY A 72 15.54 12.44 -14.01
CA GLY A 72 15.98 11.92 -12.74
C GLY A 72 15.25 10.62 -12.34
N VAL A 73 15.29 10.34 -11.04
CA VAL A 73 14.72 9.12 -10.46
C VAL A 73 13.82 9.50 -9.29
N TYR A 74 12.65 8.87 -9.21
CA TYR A 74 11.76 8.95 -8.06
C TYR A 74 12.08 7.79 -7.11
N VAL A 75 12.42 8.13 -5.88
CA VAL A 75 12.81 7.17 -4.84
C VAL A 75 11.79 7.16 -3.70
N CYS A 76 11.73 6.05 -2.96
CA CYS A 76 10.90 5.94 -1.78
C CYS A 76 11.29 6.98 -0.72
N LYS A 77 10.34 7.76 -0.24
CA LYS A 77 10.55 8.79 0.79
C LYS A 77 11.09 8.21 2.09
N ALA A 78 10.67 7.00 2.44
CA ALA A 78 11.03 6.37 3.70
C ALA A 78 12.44 5.74 3.70
N CYS A 79 12.90 5.16 2.57
CA CYS A 79 14.14 4.37 2.53
C CYS A 79 15.07 4.67 1.35
N ASN A 80 14.73 5.64 0.50
CA ASN A 80 15.48 6.06 -0.70
C ASN A 80 15.68 4.95 -1.76
N THR A 81 14.91 3.86 -1.73
CA THR A 81 14.91 2.86 -2.81
C THR A 81 14.44 3.49 -4.11
N PRO A 82 15.17 3.39 -5.24
CA PRO A 82 14.70 3.84 -6.55
C PRO A 82 13.45 3.10 -6.98
N LEU A 83 12.37 3.81 -7.34
CA LEU A 83 11.08 3.21 -7.66
C LEU A 83 10.68 3.41 -9.11
N PHE A 84 10.82 4.64 -9.62
CA PHE A 84 10.42 4.99 -10.97
C PHE A 84 11.46 5.91 -11.61
N LYS A 85 11.61 5.80 -12.92
CA LYS A 85 12.43 6.73 -13.71
C LYS A 85 11.56 7.86 -14.26
N SER A 86 12.12 9.05 -14.45
CA SER A 86 11.40 10.19 -15.02
C SER A 86 10.94 9.96 -16.47
N GLU A 87 11.62 9.09 -17.21
CA GLU A 87 11.27 8.74 -18.59
C GLU A 87 9.95 7.93 -18.68
N ASN A 88 9.56 7.27 -17.59
CA ASN A 88 8.32 6.52 -17.49
C ASN A 88 7.15 7.36 -16.95
N LYS A 89 7.39 8.64 -16.61
CA LYS A 89 6.35 9.51 -16.08
C LYS A 89 5.47 10.10 -17.19
N PHE A 90 4.16 10.11 -16.97
CA PHE A 90 3.20 10.75 -17.85
C PHE A 90 2.13 11.51 -17.07
N ASP A 91 1.42 12.41 -17.74
CA ASP A 91 0.24 13.06 -17.18
C ASP A 91 -1.00 12.18 -17.38
N SER A 92 -1.55 11.69 -16.29
CA SER A 92 -2.79 10.89 -16.31
C SER A 92 -4.06 11.73 -16.12
N GLY A 93 -3.92 13.03 -15.80
CA GLY A 93 -5.04 13.90 -15.43
C GLY A 93 -5.68 13.60 -14.07
N THR A 94 -5.17 12.60 -13.32
CA THR A 94 -5.78 12.17 -12.04
C THR A 94 -5.37 13.03 -10.86
N GLY A 95 -4.29 13.82 -10.98
CA GLY A 95 -3.77 14.70 -9.93
C GLY A 95 -2.74 14.03 -9.00
N TRP A 96 -2.29 12.83 -9.34
CA TRP A 96 -1.18 12.15 -8.70
C TRP A 96 -0.07 11.83 -9.70
N PRO A 97 1.21 11.82 -9.27
CA PRO A 97 2.32 11.34 -10.11
C PRO A 97 2.02 9.98 -10.70
N SER A 98 2.06 9.86 -12.03
CA SER A 98 1.72 8.63 -12.75
C SER A 98 2.87 8.17 -13.62
N PHE A 99 3.11 6.84 -13.62
CA PHE A 99 4.19 6.20 -14.36
C PHE A 99 3.63 4.99 -15.12
N ASP A 100 4.24 4.66 -16.25
CA ASP A 100 3.83 3.50 -17.05
C ASP A 100 4.67 2.24 -16.74
N GLU A 101 5.82 2.38 -16.09
CA GLU A 101 6.67 1.28 -15.69
C GLU A 101 7.43 1.58 -14.39
N GLU A 102 7.51 0.61 -13.49
CA GLU A 102 8.32 0.64 -12.28
C GLU A 102 9.76 0.17 -12.54
N ILE A 103 10.68 0.49 -11.64
CA ILE A 103 11.98 -0.19 -11.57
C ILE A 103 11.77 -1.59 -11.00
N LYS A 104 11.87 -2.60 -11.85
CA LYS A 104 11.55 -4.00 -11.53
C LYS A 104 12.26 -4.49 -10.27
N GLY A 105 11.48 -5.13 -9.40
CA GLY A 105 11.95 -5.67 -8.13
C GLY A 105 12.03 -4.66 -6.99
N ASN A 106 11.80 -3.37 -7.23
CA ASN A 106 11.81 -2.32 -6.21
C ASN A 106 10.39 -1.91 -5.75
N VAL A 107 9.38 -2.23 -6.55
CA VAL A 107 7.97 -2.12 -6.21
C VAL A 107 7.41 -3.53 -6.06
N ALA A 108 6.61 -3.74 -5.03
CA ALA A 108 5.89 -4.98 -4.77
C ALA A 108 4.39 -4.70 -4.76
N PHE A 109 3.61 -5.73 -5.01
CA PHE A 109 2.17 -5.65 -5.24
C PHE A 109 1.44 -6.54 -4.25
N SER A 110 0.30 -6.08 -3.74
CA SER A 110 -0.53 -6.86 -2.82
C SER A 110 -1.99 -6.44 -2.90
N GLY A 111 -2.89 -7.39 -2.65
CA GLY A 111 -4.33 -7.12 -2.54
C GLY A 111 -4.92 -6.37 -3.73
N GLY A 112 -6.05 -5.70 -3.48
CA GLY A 112 -6.73 -4.88 -4.47
C GLY A 112 -7.65 -5.66 -5.40
N SER A 113 -8.18 -4.94 -6.38
CA SER A 113 -9.03 -5.48 -7.44
C SER A 113 -8.84 -4.69 -8.72
N GLU A 114 -9.35 -5.19 -9.83
CA GLU A 114 -9.31 -4.45 -11.10
C GLU A 114 -10.01 -3.08 -11.01
N TYR A 115 -11.02 -2.95 -10.16
CA TYR A 115 -11.77 -1.70 -9.97
C TYR A 115 -11.04 -0.69 -9.08
N TYR A 116 -10.48 -1.15 -7.95
CA TYR A 116 -9.77 -0.26 -6.99
C TYR A 116 -8.27 -0.16 -7.26
N GLY A 117 -7.76 -0.87 -8.26
CA GLY A 117 -6.35 -1.04 -8.52
C GLY A 117 -5.71 -2.10 -7.60
N ILE A 118 -4.50 -2.50 -7.96
CA ILE A 118 -3.67 -3.39 -7.14
C ILE A 118 -2.75 -2.50 -6.31
N GLU A 119 -2.71 -2.72 -5.01
CA GLU A 119 -1.84 -1.93 -4.11
C GLU A 119 -0.38 -2.08 -4.49
N GLU A 120 0.34 -0.95 -4.46
CA GLU A 120 1.77 -0.87 -4.65
C GLU A 120 2.46 -0.40 -3.37
N HIS A 121 3.53 -1.10 -3.01
CA HIS A 121 4.38 -0.72 -1.88
C HIS A 121 5.86 -0.91 -2.20
N CYS A 122 6.72 -0.20 -1.48
CA CYS A 122 8.16 -0.32 -1.62
C CYS A 122 8.64 -1.72 -1.23
N ALA A 123 9.28 -2.46 -2.12
CA ALA A 123 9.76 -3.82 -1.86
C ALA A 123 10.86 -3.87 -0.78
N THR A 124 11.49 -2.73 -0.46
CA THR A 124 12.58 -2.63 0.52
C THR A 124 12.08 -2.38 1.94
N CYS A 125 11.06 -1.53 2.14
CA CYS A 125 10.60 -1.13 3.47
C CYS A 125 9.10 -1.35 3.73
N GLY A 126 8.35 -1.84 2.71
CA GLY A 126 6.91 -2.06 2.81
C GLY A 126 6.07 -0.78 2.89
N GLY A 127 6.66 0.39 2.62
CA GLY A 127 5.90 1.64 2.62
C GLY A 127 4.89 1.67 1.48
N HIS A 128 3.60 1.96 1.79
CA HIS A 128 2.54 2.13 0.81
C HIS A 128 2.89 3.25 -0.17
N LEU A 129 2.68 3.04 -1.46
CA LEU A 129 2.99 4.00 -2.51
C LEU A 129 1.73 4.52 -3.20
N GLY A 130 0.81 3.65 -3.52
CA GLY A 130 -0.39 3.91 -4.30
C GLY A 130 -0.95 2.63 -4.89
N HIS A 131 -1.48 2.72 -6.11
CA HIS A 131 -2.11 1.59 -6.80
C HIS A 131 -1.78 1.58 -8.29
N VAL A 132 -1.69 0.39 -8.88
CA VAL A 132 -1.55 0.22 -10.32
C VAL A 132 -2.89 -0.18 -10.96
N PHE A 133 -3.17 0.42 -12.12
CA PHE A 133 -4.36 0.21 -12.95
C PHE A 133 -3.96 -0.22 -14.36
N ASN A 134 -4.91 -0.77 -15.14
CA ASN A 134 -4.70 -1.20 -16.51
C ASN A 134 -5.24 -0.18 -17.54
N ASP A 135 -5.24 1.09 -17.19
CA ASP A 135 -5.73 2.21 -17.99
C ASP A 135 -4.62 3.20 -18.40
N GLY A 136 -3.37 2.76 -18.37
CA GLY A 136 -2.21 3.53 -18.79
C GLY A 136 -2.01 3.60 -20.31
N PRO A 137 -0.91 4.22 -20.78
CA PRO A 137 -0.62 4.39 -22.19
C PRO A 137 -0.49 3.05 -22.92
N LYS A 138 -1.35 2.80 -23.92
CA LYS A 138 -1.40 1.52 -24.67
C LYS A 138 -0.18 1.26 -25.56
N ASN A 139 0.54 2.31 -25.90
CA ASN A 139 1.78 2.23 -26.71
C ASN A 139 3.01 1.85 -25.88
N THR A 140 2.88 1.73 -24.56
CA THR A 140 3.91 1.25 -23.63
C THR A 140 3.42 0.01 -22.91
N THR A 141 3.33 0.02 -21.58
CA THR A 141 2.93 -1.13 -20.79
C THR A 141 1.41 -1.29 -20.65
N GLY A 142 0.62 -0.25 -20.97
CA GLY A 142 -0.81 -0.18 -20.69
C GLY A 142 -1.13 0.01 -19.20
N LYS A 143 -0.11 0.15 -18.34
CA LYS A 143 -0.27 0.32 -16.90
C LYS A 143 -0.18 1.79 -16.49
N ARG A 144 -0.90 2.13 -15.43
CA ARG A 144 -0.81 3.40 -14.74
C ARG A 144 -0.52 3.15 -13.26
N HIS A 145 0.73 3.34 -12.88
CA HIS A 145 1.17 3.39 -11.50
C HIS A 145 0.81 4.77 -10.93
N CYS A 146 -0.28 4.85 -10.17
CA CYS A 146 -0.82 6.08 -9.58
C CYS A 146 -0.28 6.22 -8.16
N ILE A 147 0.70 7.09 -7.98
CA ILE A 147 1.55 7.10 -6.79
C ILE A 147 1.33 8.38 -5.99
N ASN A 148 1.17 8.26 -4.67
CA ASN A 148 1.16 9.40 -3.77
C ASN A 148 2.50 10.15 -3.86
N GLY A 149 2.49 11.41 -4.26
CA GLY A 149 3.74 12.17 -4.40
C GLY A 149 4.45 12.38 -3.07
N VAL A 150 3.71 12.42 -1.95
CA VAL A 150 4.29 12.48 -0.60
C VAL A 150 5.07 11.21 -0.23
N ALA A 151 4.78 10.07 -0.86
CA ALA A 151 5.54 8.82 -0.69
C ALA A 151 6.86 8.82 -1.49
N LEU A 152 7.08 9.82 -2.33
CA LEU A 152 8.23 9.93 -3.22
C LEU A 152 9.18 11.06 -2.82
N LYS A 153 10.43 10.90 -3.22
CA LYS A 153 11.45 11.95 -3.31
C LYS A 153 12.04 11.91 -4.71
N PHE A 154 12.19 13.07 -5.34
CA PHE A 154 12.85 13.18 -6.64
C PHE A 154 14.33 13.46 -6.48
N ILE A 155 15.16 12.72 -7.21
CA ILE A 155 16.60 12.92 -7.33
C ILE A 155 16.89 13.27 -8.79
N ALA A 156 17.30 14.51 -9.02
CA ALA A 156 17.66 14.96 -10.36
C ALA A 156 18.90 14.22 -10.87
N LYS A 157 18.92 13.90 -12.16
CA LYS A 157 20.15 13.46 -12.83
C LYS A 157 21.03 14.70 -13.02
N ASN A 158 22.22 14.69 -12.45
CA ASN A 158 23.23 15.69 -12.78
C ASN A 158 23.71 15.44 -14.22
N ASP A 159 23.75 16.50 -15.01
CA ASP A 159 24.31 16.48 -16.37
C ASP A 159 25.82 16.23 -16.34
#